data_67f8b62b5750a4d5bd24c021184c27ed
#
_entry.id   67f8b62b5750a4d5bd24c021184c27ed
#
_cell.length_a   1.000
_cell.length_b   1.000
_cell.length_c   1.000
_cell.angle_alpha   90.00
_cell.angle_beta   90.00
_cell.angle_gamma   90.00
#
_symmetry.space_group_name_H-M   'P 1'
#
loop_
_entity.id
_entity.type
_entity.pdbx_description
1 polymer ?
#
loop_
_entity_poly.entity_id
_entity_poly.type
_entity_poly.pdbx_seq_one_letter_code
_entity_poly.pdbx_strand_id
1 'polypeptide(L)'
;METSPAAAACAAGEQEERIMRVKQLTCSIGAEISGVHLGEASRDDTLFAELKALLLKHKVLFLRDQDITRAEHVAFARRFGELEDHPVAGSDPDHPGLVQIYRSDKKEHYENSFHTDGSWRENPSMGAVLRCIECPEVGGDTIWVNMEEAYARLPDDIKARIQGLRAKHSIEHSFGAVMPPEERAKLAAQYPTVEHPVVRTHPETGEKSLYVCGFSTHFVNYHTPENVRCGLDKAPGANLLMNYLISQSTIPEYQVRFSWTPNSVAIWDNRCTQHYAVQDYWPAPRKMERAGIRGDKPF
;
A
#
# COMPACT_ATOMS: atom_id res chain seq x y z
N MET A 1 64.00 -22.91 32.79
CA MET A 1 62.53 -23.15 32.77
C MET A 1 61.90 -21.87 32.28
N GLU A 2 61.68 -21.82 31.00
CA GLU A 2 61.11 -20.64 30.32
C GLU A 2 59.60 -20.80 30.21
N THR A 3 58.90 -19.82 30.72
CA THR A 3 57.45 -19.71 30.54
C THR A 3 57.14 -18.83 29.35
N SER A 4 56.55 -19.44 28.33
CA SER A 4 56.04 -18.77 27.12
C SER A 4 54.77 -17.98 27.46
N PRO A 5 54.60 -16.73 26.99
CA PRO A 5 53.35 -15.99 27.06
C PRO A 5 52.41 -16.38 25.91
N ALA A 6 51.23 -16.91 26.25
CA ALA A 6 50.18 -17.19 25.31
C ALA A 6 49.65 -15.89 24.71
N ALA A 7 49.65 -15.82 23.38
CA ALA A 7 49.10 -14.73 22.59
C ALA A 7 47.60 -14.67 22.74
N ALA A 8 47.08 -13.55 23.26
CA ALA A 8 45.69 -13.17 23.17
C ALA A 8 45.41 -12.71 21.73
N ALA A 9 44.80 -13.59 20.93
CA ALA A 9 44.24 -13.21 19.64
C ALA A 9 43.00 -12.35 19.85
N CYS A 10 43.16 -11.06 19.63
CA CYS A 10 42.08 -10.10 19.55
C CYS A 10 41.29 -10.40 18.25
N ALA A 11 40.13 -11.00 18.38
CA ALA A 11 39.18 -11.12 17.27
C ALA A 11 38.61 -9.73 16.98
N ALA A 12 39.26 -8.95 16.15
CA ALA A 12 38.66 -7.81 15.47
C ALA A 12 37.68 -8.39 14.46
N GLY A 13 36.39 -8.44 14.82
CA GLY A 13 35.34 -8.67 13.85
C GLY A 13 35.36 -7.52 12.87
N GLU A 14 35.74 -7.78 11.64
CA GLU A 14 35.57 -6.89 10.51
C GLU A 14 34.08 -6.64 10.38
N GLN A 15 33.59 -5.46 10.82
CA GLN A 15 32.32 -4.94 10.40
C GLN A 15 32.47 -4.63 8.91
N GLU A 16 32.08 -5.56 8.05
CA GLU A 16 31.84 -5.25 6.64
C GLU A 16 30.89 -4.07 6.61
N GLU A 17 31.34 -2.94 6.11
CA GLU A 17 30.56 -1.75 5.87
C GLU A 17 29.39 -2.18 4.97
N ARG A 18 28.19 -2.31 5.54
CA ARG A 18 26.99 -2.76 4.83
C ARG A 18 26.58 -1.66 3.85
N ILE A 19 27.05 -1.77 2.62
CA ILE A 19 26.69 -0.82 1.55
C ILE A 19 25.28 -1.12 1.10
N MET A 20 24.38 -0.14 1.27
CA MET A 20 23.03 -0.19 0.70
C MET A 20 23.10 -0.30 -0.82
N ARG A 21 22.38 -1.26 -1.38
CA ARG A 21 22.27 -1.47 -2.83
C ARG A 21 20.83 -1.37 -3.26
N VAL A 22 20.59 -0.68 -4.38
CA VAL A 22 19.27 -0.43 -4.95
C VAL A 22 19.18 -1.11 -6.31
N LYS A 23 18.27 -2.06 -6.46
CA LYS A 23 17.95 -2.72 -7.72
C LYS A 23 16.55 -2.32 -8.16
N GLN A 24 16.47 -1.44 -9.16
CA GLN A 24 15.19 -1.12 -9.79
C GLN A 24 14.60 -2.36 -10.47
N LEU A 25 13.31 -2.63 -10.27
CA LEU A 25 12.65 -3.85 -10.76
C LEU A 25 11.93 -3.63 -12.09
N THR A 26 11.28 -2.49 -12.26
CA THR A 26 10.63 -2.10 -13.52
C THR A 26 10.97 -0.66 -13.87
N CYS A 27 10.68 -0.21 -15.09
CA CYS A 27 10.90 1.19 -15.48
C CYS A 27 9.98 2.17 -14.74
N SER A 28 8.82 1.71 -14.27
CA SER A 28 7.77 2.56 -13.71
C SER A 28 7.73 2.56 -12.18
N ILE A 29 7.95 1.41 -11.54
CA ILE A 29 7.68 1.21 -10.11
C ILE A 29 8.52 0.08 -9.54
N GLY A 30 8.90 0.21 -8.26
CA GLY A 30 9.50 -0.84 -7.47
C GLY A 30 11.02 -0.91 -7.50
N ALA A 31 11.60 -1.00 -6.31
CA ALA A 31 13.01 -1.30 -6.12
C ALA A 31 13.22 -2.33 -5.01
N GLU A 32 14.15 -3.26 -5.21
CA GLU A 32 14.62 -4.16 -4.17
C GLU A 32 15.88 -3.54 -3.52
N ILE A 33 15.84 -3.44 -2.19
CA ILE A 33 16.89 -2.84 -1.37
C ILE A 33 17.59 -3.95 -0.60
N SER A 34 18.91 -3.97 -0.65
CA SER A 34 19.74 -4.91 0.11
C SER A 34 20.87 -4.19 0.85
N GLY A 35 21.49 -4.86 1.83
CA GLY A 35 22.50 -4.26 2.70
C GLY A 35 21.93 -3.35 3.81
N VAL A 36 20.61 -3.40 4.05
CA VAL A 36 19.90 -2.62 5.07
C VAL A 36 19.10 -3.53 5.96
N HIS A 37 19.07 -3.24 7.25
CA HIS A 37 18.20 -3.87 8.24
C HIS A 37 17.24 -2.82 8.83
N LEU A 38 15.92 -3.08 8.78
CA LEU A 38 14.91 -2.10 9.17
C LEU A 38 14.93 -1.79 10.68
N GLY A 39 15.39 -2.73 11.51
CA GLY A 39 15.63 -2.47 12.94
C GLY A 39 16.71 -1.40 13.17
N GLU A 40 17.75 -1.33 12.32
CA GLU A 40 18.75 -0.26 12.32
C GLU A 40 18.15 1.03 11.79
N ALA A 41 17.47 0.99 10.65
CA ALA A 41 16.81 2.14 10.04
C ALA A 41 15.74 2.77 10.94
N SER A 42 15.19 2.02 11.91
CA SER A 42 14.26 2.57 12.89
C SER A 42 14.91 3.58 13.85
N ARG A 43 16.23 3.56 13.98
CA ARG A 43 17.03 4.35 14.93
C ARG A 43 18.05 5.29 14.26
N ASP A 44 18.29 5.10 12.96
CA ASP A 44 19.25 5.89 12.18
C ASP A 44 18.51 6.88 11.27
N ASP A 45 18.73 8.18 11.52
CA ASP A 45 18.06 9.26 10.78
C ASP A 45 18.53 9.36 9.34
N THR A 46 19.80 9.12 9.08
CA THR A 46 20.39 9.17 7.73
C THR A 46 19.85 8.03 6.88
N LEU A 47 19.92 6.81 7.40
CA LEU A 47 19.42 5.63 6.71
C LEU A 47 17.91 5.70 6.44
N PHE A 48 17.13 6.20 7.41
CA PHE A 48 15.71 6.42 7.21
C PHE A 48 15.43 7.46 6.12
N ALA A 49 16.16 8.59 6.11
CA ALA A 49 16.01 9.63 5.09
C ALA A 49 16.32 9.11 3.69
N GLU A 50 17.35 8.27 3.54
CA GLU A 50 17.69 7.62 2.28
C GLU A 50 16.58 6.66 1.82
N LEU A 51 16.06 5.81 2.72
CA LEU A 51 14.95 4.91 2.40
C LEU A 51 13.68 5.69 2.03
N LYS A 52 13.39 6.79 2.73
CA LYS A 52 12.25 7.66 2.40
C LYS A 52 12.40 8.29 1.01
N ALA A 53 13.59 8.78 0.67
CA ALA A 53 13.86 9.33 -0.66
C ALA A 53 13.69 8.27 -1.76
N LEU A 54 14.16 7.04 -1.51
CA LEU A 54 13.96 5.91 -2.42
C LEU A 54 12.48 5.52 -2.55
N LEU A 55 11.72 5.57 -1.45
CA LEU A 55 10.27 5.32 -1.48
C LEU A 55 9.54 6.33 -2.36
N LEU A 56 9.82 7.62 -2.21
CA LEU A 56 9.24 8.68 -3.06
C LEU A 56 9.60 8.48 -4.54
N LYS A 57 10.83 8.04 -4.82
CA LYS A 57 11.30 7.78 -6.18
C LYS A 57 10.68 6.54 -6.80
N HIS A 58 10.69 5.41 -6.08
CA HIS A 58 10.31 4.09 -6.62
C HIS A 58 8.91 3.66 -6.23
N LYS A 59 8.23 4.37 -5.33
CA LYS A 59 6.84 4.20 -4.87
C LYS A 59 6.57 2.93 -4.06
N VAL A 60 7.34 1.88 -4.26
CA VAL A 60 7.38 0.68 -3.43
C VAL A 60 8.80 0.15 -3.32
N LEU A 61 9.20 -0.19 -2.10
CA LEU A 61 10.50 -0.80 -1.78
C LEU A 61 10.28 -2.22 -1.24
N PHE A 62 11.15 -3.13 -1.64
CA PHE A 62 11.17 -4.51 -1.18
C PHE A 62 12.50 -4.80 -0.50
N LEU A 63 12.43 -5.42 0.68
CA LEU A 63 13.61 -5.84 1.44
C LEU A 63 13.43 -7.32 1.79
N ARG A 64 14.45 -8.13 1.53
CA ARG A 64 14.45 -9.53 1.92
C ARG A 64 15.18 -9.73 3.24
N ASP A 65 14.97 -10.88 3.87
CA ASP A 65 15.71 -11.33 5.05
C ASP A 65 15.67 -10.33 6.23
N GLN A 66 14.52 -9.70 6.44
CA GLN A 66 14.30 -8.74 7.51
C GLN A 66 13.82 -9.46 8.77
N ASP A 67 14.77 -10.01 9.55
CA ASP A 67 14.46 -10.64 10.84
C ASP A 67 14.31 -9.58 11.94
N ILE A 68 13.27 -8.78 11.82
CA ILE A 68 12.93 -7.72 12.77
C ILE A 68 11.91 -8.20 13.80
N THR A 69 11.99 -7.68 15.02
CA THR A 69 10.95 -7.85 16.03
C THR A 69 9.71 -7.03 15.67
N ARG A 70 8.54 -7.35 16.26
CA ARG A 70 7.33 -6.53 16.10
C ARG A 70 7.54 -5.10 16.60
N ALA A 71 8.31 -4.93 17.69
CA ALA A 71 8.66 -3.61 18.20
C ALA A 71 9.47 -2.79 17.18
N GLU A 72 10.45 -3.38 16.51
CA GLU A 72 11.22 -2.73 15.45
C GLU A 72 10.39 -2.44 14.22
N HIS A 73 9.47 -3.35 13.83
CA HIS A 73 8.52 -3.13 12.75
C HIS A 73 7.66 -1.89 13.02
N VAL A 74 7.06 -1.80 14.21
CA VAL A 74 6.26 -0.65 14.65
C VAL A 74 7.11 0.62 14.75
N ALA A 75 8.32 0.53 15.33
CA ALA A 75 9.23 1.66 15.47
C ALA A 75 9.64 2.23 14.09
N PHE A 76 9.97 1.37 13.14
CA PHE A 76 10.30 1.80 11.78
C PHE A 76 9.09 2.46 11.08
N ALA A 77 7.92 1.83 11.12
CA ALA A 77 6.72 2.39 10.50
C ALA A 77 6.34 3.76 11.09
N ARG A 78 6.50 3.96 12.41
CA ARG A 78 6.26 5.25 13.10
C ARG A 78 7.17 6.39 12.65
N ARG A 79 8.31 6.09 12.01
CA ARG A 79 9.17 7.12 11.42
C ARG A 79 8.47 7.88 10.27
N PHE A 80 7.51 7.27 9.60
CA PHE A 80 6.70 7.92 8.56
C PHE A 80 5.53 8.74 9.13
N GLY A 81 5.04 8.41 10.33
CA GLY A 81 3.92 9.09 10.96
C GLY A 81 3.19 8.22 11.99
N GLU A 82 2.03 8.69 12.45
CA GLU A 82 1.16 7.94 13.35
C GLU A 82 0.64 6.67 12.66
N LEU A 83 0.57 5.56 13.41
CA LEU A 83 -0.02 4.34 12.90
C LEU A 83 -1.54 4.37 13.02
N GLU A 84 -2.20 3.65 12.14
CA GLU A 84 -3.65 3.50 12.11
C GLU A 84 -4.09 2.09 12.53
N ASP A 85 -5.26 2.01 13.15
CA ASP A 85 -5.92 0.73 13.43
C ASP A 85 -6.75 0.28 12.22
N HIS A 86 -6.78 -1.04 11.99
CA HIS A 86 -7.61 -1.60 10.93
C HIS A 86 -9.05 -1.77 11.42
N PRO A 87 -10.09 -1.30 10.67
CA PRO A 87 -11.46 -1.27 11.15
C PRO A 87 -12.09 -2.64 11.43
N VAL A 88 -11.59 -3.66 10.75
CA VAL A 88 -12.13 -5.03 10.83
C VAL A 88 -11.20 -5.99 11.57
N ALA A 89 -9.88 -5.85 11.40
CA ALA A 89 -8.90 -6.76 11.99
C ALA A 89 -8.39 -6.29 13.37
N GLY A 90 -8.60 -5.01 13.71
CA GLY A 90 -8.07 -4.43 14.96
C GLY A 90 -6.55 -4.29 14.94
N SER A 91 -5.98 -4.02 16.12
CA SER A 91 -4.53 -3.95 16.34
C SER A 91 -4.08 -5.06 17.28
N ASP A 92 -2.81 -5.42 17.20
CA ASP A 92 -2.15 -6.26 18.19
C ASP A 92 -2.13 -5.52 19.55
N PRO A 93 -2.59 -6.14 20.66
CA PRO A 93 -2.68 -5.47 21.96
C PRO A 93 -1.33 -5.00 22.51
N ASP A 94 -0.26 -5.75 22.24
CA ASP A 94 1.09 -5.45 22.72
C ASP A 94 1.84 -4.49 21.77
N HIS A 95 1.37 -4.38 20.53
CA HIS A 95 1.98 -3.55 19.47
C HIS A 95 0.91 -2.74 18.72
N PRO A 96 0.33 -1.70 19.35
CA PRO A 96 -0.72 -0.89 18.74
C PRO A 96 -0.33 -0.31 17.38
N GLY A 97 -1.21 -0.46 16.39
CA GLY A 97 -0.98 -0.11 15.00
C GLY A 97 -0.42 -1.25 14.13
N LEU A 98 -0.07 -2.39 14.74
CA LEU A 98 0.31 -3.60 14.00
C LEU A 98 -0.90 -4.52 13.83
N VAL A 99 -1.22 -4.86 12.60
CA VAL A 99 -2.36 -5.70 12.22
C VAL A 99 -1.85 -7.04 11.69
N GLN A 100 -2.39 -8.14 12.22
CA GLN A 100 -2.12 -9.47 11.68
C GLN A 100 -3.15 -9.83 10.62
N ILE A 101 -2.66 -10.16 9.43
CA ILE A 101 -3.47 -10.63 8.30
C ILE A 101 -3.16 -12.11 8.10
N TYR A 102 -4.05 -12.96 8.59
CA TYR A 102 -3.89 -14.40 8.49
C TYR A 102 -4.98 -15.01 7.61
N ARG A 103 -4.57 -15.87 6.70
CA ARG A 103 -5.43 -16.64 5.79
C ARG A 103 -5.08 -18.12 5.92
N SER A 104 -6.10 -18.98 5.90
CA SER A 104 -5.94 -20.43 6.02
C SER A 104 -7.09 -21.14 5.33
N ASP A 105 -7.04 -22.45 5.28
CA ASP A 105 -8.08 -23.36 4.80
C ASP A 105 -9.48 -23.13 5.43
N LYS A 106 -9.54 -22.50 6.60
CA LYS A 106 -10.78 -22.24 7.34
C LYS A 106 -11.38 -20.87 7.09
N LYS A 107 -10.69 -19.98 6.37
CA LYS A 107 -11.12 -18.58 6.16
C LYS A 107 -10.83 -18.14 4.74
N GLU A 108 -11.82 -18.29 3.86
CA GLU A 108 -11.80 -17.70 2.52
C GLU A 108 -11.72 -16.17 2.61
N HIS A 109 -11.09 -15.57 1.63
CA HIS A 109 -11.00 -14.13 1.50
C HIS A 109 -11.30 -13.67 0.08
N TYR A 110 -12.01 -12.53 -0.05
CA TYR A 110 -12.57 -12.06 -1.31
C TYR A 110 -11.99 -10.72 -1.78
N GLU A 111 -10.79 -10.35 -1.35
CA GLU A 111 -10.15 -9.12 -1.83
C GLU A 111 -9.42 -9.38 -3.16
N ASN A 112 -10.14 -9.25 -4.26
CA ASN A 112 -9.62 -9.40 -5.62
C ASN A 112 -9.87 -8.14 -6.46
N SER A 113 -9.46 -6.96 -5.95
CA SER A 113 -9.49 -5.72 -6.71
C SER A 113 -8.25 -4.88 -6.46
N PHE A 114 -7.79 -4.16 -7.47
CA PHE A 114 -6.81 -3.11 -7.25
C PHE A 114 -7.41 -2.01 -6.39
N HIS A 115 -6.72 -1.64 -5.32
CA HIS A 115 -7.20 -0.65 -4.38
C HIS A 115 -6.06 0.17 -3.76
N THR A 116 -6.46 1.33 -3.27
CA THR A 116 -5.67 2.18 -2.38
C THR A 116 -6.22 1.98 -0.98
N ASP A 117 -5.37 1.58 -0.03
CA ASP A 117 -5.74 1.33 1.36
C ASP A 117 -6.40 2.56 2.00
N GLY A 118 -7.52 2.32 2.67
CA GLY A 118 -8.21 3.37 3.41
C GLY A 118 -8.82 4.48 2.57
N SER A 119 -8.92 4.35 1.23
CA SER A 119 -9.47 5.39 0.36
C SER A 119 -10.93 5.76 0.70
N TRP A 120 -11.62 4.92 1.46
CA TRP A 120 -12.95 5.16 2.03
C TRP A 120 -12.94 6.01 3.32
N ARG A 121 -11.75 6.47 3.80
CA ARG A 121 -11.59 7.41 4.92
C ARG A 121 -11.40 8.83 4.39
N GLU A 122 -11.74 9.82 5.20
CA GLU A 122 -11.47 11.23 4.88
C GLU A 122 -9.96 11.48 4.72
N ASN A 123 -9.15 10.84 5.58
CA ASN A 123 -7.70 10.81 5.52
C ASN A 123 -7.24 9.36 5.28
N PRO A 124 -7.05 8.95 4.02
CA PRO A 124 -6.55 7.62 3.68
C PRO A 124 -5.13 7.38 4.20
N SER A 125 -4.72 6.11 4.25
CA SER A 125 -3.37 5.74 4.63
C SER A 125 -2.32 6.44 3.75
N MET A 126 -1.26 6.97 4.36
CA MET A 126 -0.07 7.47 3.65
C MET A 126 0.67 6.33 2.95
N GLY A 127 0.79 5.21 3.66
CA GLY A 127 1.50 4.03 3.22
C GLY A 127 1.40 2.91 4.24
N ALA A 128 2.11 1.83 4.01
CA ALA A 128 2.23 0.77 5.00
C ALA A 128 3.58 0.05 4.89
N VAL A 129 3.95 -0.59 5.99
CA VAL A 129 5.06 -1.54 6.08
C VAL A 129 4.45 -2.92 6.30
N LEU A 130 4.58 -3.80 5.32
CA LEU A 130 4.02 -5.15 5.32
C LEU A 130 5.15 -6.18 5.37
N ARG A 131 5.18 -6.99 6.44
CA ARG A 131 6.14 -8.08 6.61
C ARG A 131 5.46 -9.42 6.37
N CYS A 132 6.12 -10.30 5.65
CA CYS A 132 5.74 -11.69 5.50
C CYS A 132 6.28 -12.52 6.68
N ILE A 133 5.39 -13.20 7.41
CA ILE A 133 5.74 -14.15 8.47
C ILE A 133 5.72 -15.56 7.92
N GLU A 134 4.68 -15.88 7.15
CA GLU A 134 4.48 -17.19 6.53
C GLU A 134 3.83 -16.98 5.16
N CYS A 135 4.34 -17.65 4.14
CA CYS A 135 3.77 -17.62 2.81
C CYS A 135 3.81 -19.01 2.18
N PRO A 136 2.91 -19.29 1.21
CA PRO A 136 2.97 -20.50 0.41
C PRO A 136 4.27 -20.55 -0.40
N GLU A 137 4.70 -21.76 -0.74
CA GLU A 137 5.87 -21.97 -1.61
C GLU A 137 5.63 -21.41 -3.02
N VAL A 138 4.38 -21.46 -3.50
CA VAL A 138 3.95 -20.98 -4.81
C VAL A 138 2.67 -20.15 -4.66
N GLY A 139 2.64 -18.99 -5.31
CA GLY A 139 1.48 -18.09 -5.27
C GLY A 139 1.48 -17.12 -4.09
N GLY A 140 0.37 -16.42 -3.88
CA GLY A 140 0.21 -15.44 -2.81
C GLY A 140 1.01 -14.15 -3.02
N ASP A 141 1.41 -13.85 -4.24
CA ASP A 141 2.12 -12.64 -4.61
C ASP A 141 1.29 -11.38 -4.33
N THR A 142 1.93 -10.24 -4.39
CA THR A 142 1.24 -8.95 -4.41
C THR A 142 1.71 -8.14 -5.62
N ILE A 143 0.77 -7.46 -6.26
CA ILE A 143 1.04 -6.58 -7.40
C ILE A 143 0.82 -5.14 -6.92
N TRP A 144 1.78 -4.25 -7.19
CA TRP A 144 1.62 -2.80 -7.03
C TRP A 144 1.59 -2.13 -8.38
N VAL A 145 0.85 -1.03 -8.48
CA VAL A 145 0.71 -0.26 -9.71
C VAL A 145 0.97 1.23 -9.48
N ASN A 146 1.69 1.85 -10.41
CA ASN A 146 2.02 3.27 -10.40
C ASN A 146 0.86 4.09 -10.98
N MET A 147 0.11 4.77 -10.11
CA MET A 147 -1.04 5.57 -10.53
C MET A 147 -0.65 6.97 -11.03
N GLU A 148 0.60 7.42 -10.80
CA GLU A 148 1.15 8.62 -11.46
C GLU A 148 1.39 8.35 -12.94
N GLU A 149 2.03 7.22 -13.27
CA GLU A 149 2.21 6.79 -14.66
C GLU A 149 0.86 6.56 -15.36
N ALA A 150 -0.09 5.91 -14.65
CA ALA A 150 -1.44 5.71 -15.14
C ALA A 150 -2.13 7.04 -15.50
N TYR A 151 -1.96 8.09 -14.69
CA TYR A 151 -2.46 9.44 -15.01
C TYR A 151 -1.67 10.09 -16.15
N ALA A 152 -0.33 10.03 -16.10
CA ALA A 152 0.53 10.70 -17.06
C ALA A 152 0.28 10.25 -18.49
N ARG A 153 -0.03 8.96 -18.69
CA ARG A 153 -0.29 8.36 -20.00
C ARG A 153 -1.75 8.40 -20.47
N LEU A 154 -2.67 8.97 -19.69
CA LEU A 154 -4.03 9.20 -20.18
C LEU A 154 -4.00 10.14 -21.40
N PRO A 155 -4.89 9.93 -22.38
CA PRO A 155 -5.13 10.88 -23.46
C PRO A 155 -5.51 12.27 -22.93
N ASP A 156 -5.11 13.33 -23.64
CA ASP A 156 -5.32 14.71 -23.18
C ASP A 156 -6.80 15.08 -23.07
N ASP A 157 -7.66 14.55 -23.93
CA ASP A 157 -9.12 14.72 -23.84
C ASP A 157 -9.69 14.07 -22.59
N ILE A 158 -9.17 12.91 -22.17
CA ILE A 158 -9.56 12.27 -20.92
C ILE A 158 -9.07 13.07 -19.71
N LYS A 159 -7.82 13.54 -19.72
CA LYS A 159 -7.28 14.43 -18.66
C LYS A 159 -8.15 15.69 -18.50
N ALA A 160 -8.53 16.31 -19.62
CA ALA A 160 -9.42 17.48 -19.60
C ALA A 160 -10.80 17.15 -19.03
N ARG A 161 -11.36 15.98 -19.35
CA ARG A 161 -12.69 15.55 -18.84
C ARG A 161 -12.70 15.25 -17.36
N ILE A 162 -11.59 14.77 -16.79
CA ILE A 162 -11.52 14.39 -15.36
C ILE A 162 -10.97 15.51 -14.47
N GLN A 163 -10.55 16.63 -15.06
CA GLN A 163 -10.06 17.78 -14.31
C GLN A 163 -11.15 18.31 -13.38
N GLY A 164 -10.86 18.36 -12.07
CA GLY A 164 -11.80 18.84 -11.06
C GLY A 164 -12.93 17.86 -10.72
N LEU A 165 -12.98 16.66 -11.34
CA LEU A 165 -13.93 15.64 -10.95
C LEU A 165 -13.62 15.10 -9.57
N ARG A 166 -14.66 14.78 -8.82
CA ARG A 166 -14.63 14.09 -7.53
C ARG A 166 -15.42 12.79 -7.62
N ALA A 167 -14.97 11.78 -6.88
CA ALA A 167 -15.62 10.49 -6.80
C ALA A 167 -15.95 10.15 -5.34
N LYS A 168 -17.03 9.41 -5.12
CA LYS A 168 -17.35 8.80 -3.83
C LYS A 168 -16.61 7.50 -3.65
N HIS A 169 -16.07 7.31 -2.44
CA HIS A 169 -15.40 6.11 -1.97
C HIS A 169 -16.15 5.53 -0.77
N SER A 170 -16.42 4.22 -0.81
CA SER A 170 -17.23 3.55 0.21
C SER A 170 -16.62 2.20 0.59
N ILE A 171 -16.43 1.99 1.89
CA ILE A 171 -16.04 0.68 2.44
C ILE A 171 -17.19 -0.33 2.30
N GLU A 172 -18.43 0.13 2.37
CA GLU A 172 -19.63 -0.69 2.24
C GLU A 172 -19.71 -1.37 0.86
N HIS A 173 -19.23 -0.69 -0.19
CA HIS A 173 -19.27 -1.23 -1.54
C HIS A 173 -18.37 -2.47 -1.71
N SER A 174 -17.28 -2.54 -0.97
CA SER A 174 -16.34 -3.68 -1.00
C SER A 174 -16.59 -4.64 0.16
N PHE A 175 -16.16 -4.30 1.37
CA PHE A 175 -16.28 -5.19 2.53
C PHE A 175 -17.72 -5.48 2.94
N GLY A 176 -18.63 -4.52 2.75
CA GLY A 176 -20.03 -4.67 3.10
C GLY A 176 -20.80 -5.62 2.17
N ALA A 177 -20.31 -5.87 0.96
CA ALA A 177 -21.01 -6.69 -0.03
C ALA A 177 -21.25 -8.14 0.43
N VAL A 178 -20.37 -8.67 1.29
CA VAL A 178 -20.43 -10.05 1.82
C VAL A 178 -20.87 -10.11 3.29
N MET A 179 -21.20 -8.96 3.91
CA MET A 179 -21.60 -8.89 5.32
C MET A 179 -23.12 -9.03 5.48
N PRO A 180 -23.58 -9.58 6.62
CA PRO A 180 -24.98 -9.51 7.01
C PRO A 180 -25.50 -8.05 7.03
N PRO A 181 -26.79 -7.80 6.73
CA PRO A 181 -27.34 -6.44 6.63
C PRO A 181 -27.12 -5.56 7.88
N GLU A 182 -27.20 -6.15 9.08
CA GLU A 182 -26.98 -5.42 10.33
C GLU A 182 -25.52 -4.99 10.53
N GLU A 183 -24.57 -5.86 10.20
CA GLU A 183 -23.14 -5.54 10.26
C GLU A 183 -22.76 -4.51 9.21
N ARG A 184 -23.31 -4.65 8.02
CA ARG A 184 -23.18 -3.68 6.93
C ARG A 184 -23.68 -2.29 7.33
N ALA A 185 -24.84 -2.20 7.97
CA ALA A 185 -25.39 -0.93 8.45
C ALA A 185 -24.49 -0.28 9.52
N LYS A 186 -23.93 -1.07 10.45
CA LYS A 186 -22.98 -0.58 11.45
C LYS A 186 -21.68 -0.07 10.78
N LEU A 187 -21.15 -0.81 9.81
CA LEU A 187 -19.95 -0.41 9.06
C LEU A 187 -20.20 0.92 8.32
N ALA A 188 -21.35 1.06 7.63
CA ALA A 188 -21.71 2.27 6.91
C ALA A 188 -21.91 3.48 7.84
N ALA A 189 -22.44 3.26 9.05
CA ALA A 189 -22.60 4.32 10.05
C ALA A 189 -21.24 4.75 10.64
N GLN A 190 -20.32 3.82 10.85
CA GLN A 190 -18.99 4.09 11.38
C GLN A 190 -18.07 4.76 10.33
N TYR A 191 -18.23 4.37 9.07
CA TYR A 191 -17.44 4.87 7.94
C TYR A 191 -18.37 5.38 6.84
N PRO A 192 -18.92 6.59 7.00
CA PRO A 192 -19.76 7.20 5.97
C PRO A 192 -18.97 7.39 4.68
N THR A 193 -19.65 7.30 3.55
CA THR A 193 -19.07 7.54 2.23
C THR A 193 -18.40 8.90 2.15
N VAL A 194 -17.15 8.93 1.67
CA VAL A 194 -16.34 10.14 1.52
C VAL A 194 -16.16 10.53 0.04
N GLU A 195 -15.71 11.75 -0.19
CA GLU A 195 -15.45 12.28 -1.52
C GLU A 195 -13.98 12.65 -1.68
N HIS A 196 -13.36 12.12 -2.74
CA HIS A 196 -11.97 12.45 -3.10
C HIS A 196 -11.87 12.98 -4.53
N PRO A 197 -10.82 13.76 -4.85
CA PRO A 197 -10.55 14.13 -6.24
C PRO A 197 -10.24 12.87 -7.05
N VAL A 198 -10.66 12.84 -8.31
CA VAL A 198 -10.32 11.78 -9.27
C VAL A 198 -8.82 11.81 -9.60
N VAL A 199 -8.24 13.01 -9.59
CA VAL A 199 -6.80 13.24 -9.75
C VAL A 199 -6.28 13.84 -8.45
N ARG A 200 -5.45 13.07 -7.73
CA ARG A 200 -4.81 13.49 -6.48
C ARG A 200 -3.44 14.10 -6.78
N THR A 201 -3.11 15.20 -6.09
CA THR A 201 -1.74 15.72 -6.05
C THR A 201 -0.98 15.09 -4.89
N HIS A 202 0.22 14.59 -5.15
CA HIS A 202 1.07 14.01 -4.11
C HIS A 202 1.64 15.13 -3.21
N PRO A 203 1.48 15.08 -1.87
CA PRO A 203 1.80 16.21 -1.01
C PRO A 203 3.29 16.53 -0.88
N GLU A 204 4.18 15.56 -1.15
CA GLU A 204 5.64 15.75 -1.06
C GLU A 204 6.32 15.95 -2.42
N THR A 205 5.83 15.31 -3.48
CA THR A 205 6.45 15.40 -4.83
C THR A 205 5.76 16.39 -5.75
N GLY A 206 4.48 16.71 -5.49
CA GLY A 206 3.65 17.52 -6.38
C GLY A 206 3.13 16.78 -7.62
N GLU A 207 3.52 15.52 -7.82
CA GLU A 207 3.08 14.70 -8.95
C GLU A 207 1.59 14.38 -8.85
N LYS A 208 0.95 14.21 -10.01
CA LYS A 208 -0.47 13.88 -10.10
C LYS A 208 -0.67 12.39 -10.32
N SER A 209 -1.57 11.79 -9.56
CA SER A 209 -1.95 10.39 -9.69
C SER A 209 -3.45 10.23 -9.94
N LEU A 210 -3.81 9.18 -10.67
CA LEU A 210 -5.20 8.78 -10.84
C LEU A 210 -5.69 8.12 -9.54
N TYR A 211 -6.70 8.74 -8.89
CA TYR A 211 -7.15 8.36 -7.56
C TYR A 211 -8.57 7.79 -7.55
N VAL A 212 -8.79 6.76 -8.37
CA VAL A 212 -10.01 5.93 -8.41
C VAL A 212 -9.62 4.46 -8.35
N CYS A 213 -10.37 3.65 -7.62
CA CYS A 213 -10.04 2.24 -7.36
C CYS A 213 -11.30 1.42 -7.09
N GLY A 214 -11.16 0.17 -6.65
CA GLY A 214 -12.28 -0.71 -6.31
C GLY A 214 -13.24 -0.19 -5.23
N PHE A 215 -12.84 0.81 -4.42
CA PHE A 215 -13.71 1.49 -3.45
C PHE A 215 -14.51 2.67 -4.05
N SER A 216 -14.18 3.09 -5.26
CA SER A 216 -14.87 4.20 -5.93
C SER A 216 -16.21 3.74 -6.49
N THR A 217 -17.27 4.50 -6.22
CA THR A 217 -18.63 4.10 -6.61
C THR A 217 -19.17 4.90 -7.77
N HIS A 218 -19.05 6.23 -7.75
CA HIS A 218 -19.52 7.13 -8.80
C HIS A 218 -18.92 8.53 -8.65
N PHE A 219 -18.99 9.34 -9.71
CA PHE A 219 -18.66 10.77 -9.64
C PHE A 219 -19.77 11.56 -8.96
N VAL A 220 -19.41 12.64 -8.27
CA VAL A 220 -20.39 13.52 -7.61
C VAL A 220 -20.69 14.78 -8.40
N ASN A 221 -19.82 15.18 -9.32
CA ASN A 221 -19.93 16.42 -10.11
C ASN A 221 -19.71 16.18 -11.60
N TYR A 222 -20.05 14.99 -12.10
CA TYR A 222 -19.98 14.68 -13.55
C TYR A 222 -21.05 15.42 -14.36
N HIS A 223 -22.26 15.58 -13.79
CA HIS A 223 -23.32 16.35 -14.35
C HIS A 223 -23.38 17.72 -13.69
N THR A 224 -23.45 18.75 -14.48
CA THR A 224 -23.73 20.12 -14.03
C THR A 224 -25.24 20.41 -14.17
N PRO A 225 -25.78 21.46 -13.51
CA PRO A 225 -27.19 21.87 -13.70
C PRO A 225 -27.59 22.05 -15.15
N GLU A 226 -26.65 22.49 -16.00
CA GLU A 226 -26.88 22.70 -17.43
C GLU A 226 -26.86 21.39 -18.24
N ASN A 227 -26.20 20.34 -17.73
CA ASN A 227 -25.95 19.08 -18.41
C ASN A 227 -26.65 17.87 -17.76
N VAL A 228 -27.49 18.07 -16.76
CA VAL A 228 -28.21 16.98 -16.10
C VAL A 228 -29.22 16.37 -17.07
N ARG A 229 -28.93 15.18 -17.57
CA ARG A 229 -29.81 14.45 -18.48
C ARG A 229 -30.74 13.49 -17.77
N CYS A 230 -30.30 12.91 -16.64
CA CYS A 230 -31.05 11.90 -15.88
C CYS A 230 -31.01 12.10 -14.37
N GLY A 231 -30.40 13.16 -13.87
CA GLY A 231 -30.30 13.49 -12.46
C GLY A 231 -29.46 12.51 -11.63
N LEU A 232 -28.68 11.64 -12.25
CA LEU A 232 -27.90 10.60 -11.59
C LEU A 232 -26.46 10.62 -12.06
N ASP A 233 -25.52 10.63 -11.10
CA ASP A 233 -24.08 10.48 -11.35
C ASP A 233 -23.70 9.08 -11.88
N LYS A 234 -24.66 8.17 -11.94
CA LYS A 234 -24.54 6.81 -12.50
C LYS A 234 -25.02 6.71 -13.94
N ALA A 235 -25.09 7.81 -14.66
CA ALA A 235 -25.39 7.79 -16.08
C ALA A 235 -24.41 6.90 -16.87
N PRO A 236 -24.85 6.24 -17.96
CA PRO A 236 -23.98 5.34 -18.73
C PRO A 236 -22.64 5.93 -19.12
N GLY A 237 -22.59 7.20 -19.52
CA GLY A 237 -21.32 7.88 -19.86
C GLY A 237 -20.39 8.08 -18.67
N ALA A 238 -20.91 8.35 -17.47
CA ALA A 238 -20.16 8.46 -16.25
C ALA A 238 -19.59 7.10 -15.82
N ASN A 239 -20.39 6.03 -15.88
CA ASN A 239 -19.96 4.69 -15.56
C ASN A 239 -18.88 4.17 -16.52
N LEU A 240 -19.00 4.42 -17.81
CA LEU A 240 -17.99 4.04 -18.79
C LEU A 240 -16.66 4.74 -18.50
N LEU A 241 -16.69 6.03 -18.19
CA LEU A 241 -15.48 6.77 -17.83
C LEU A 241 -14.88 6.24 -16.52
N MET A 242 -15.67 6.02 -15.49
CA MET A 242 -15.19 5.45 -14.22
C MET A 242 -14.51 4.10 -14.42
N ASN A 243 -15.17 3.19 -15.15
CA ASN A 243 -14.63 1.86 -15.43
C ASN A 243 -13.33 1.94 -16.27
N TYR A 244 -13.28 2.84 -17.26
CA TYR A 244 -12.06 3.10 -18.02
C TYR A 244 -10.91 3.58 -17.11
N LEU A 245 -11.17 4.50 -16.18
CA LEU A 245 -10.16 5.02 -15.28
C LEU A 245 -9.69 3.94 -14.28
N ILE A 246 -10.60 3.15 -13.72
CA ILE A 246 -10.26 2.04 -12.82
C ILE A 246 -9.43 0.99 -13.56
N SER A 247 -9.76 0.69 -14.82
CA SER A 247 -9.02 -0.31 -15.61
C SER A 247 -7.56 0.09 -15.90
N GLN A 248 -7.17 1.35 -15.72
CA GLN A 248 -5.77 1.77 -15.90
C GLN A 248 -4.82 1.07 -14.90
N SER A 249 -5.34 0.63 -13.76
CA SER A 249 -4.55 -0.18 -12.80
C SER A 249 -4.17 -1.56 -13.32
N THR A 250 -4.83 -2.06 -14.37
CA THR A 250 -4.58 -3.40 -14.93
C THR A 250 -3.52 -3.42 -16.04
N ILE A 251 -2.94 -2.27 -16.40
CA ILE A 251 -1.92 -2.17 -17.43
C ILE A 251 -0.57 -2.67 -16.91
N PRO A 252 0.00 -3.74 -17.50
CA PRO A 252 1.22 -4.39 -16.97
C PRO A 252 2.45 -3.48 -16.91
N GLU A 253 2.58 -2.51 -17.80
CA GLU A 253 3.70 -1.57 -17.87
C GLU A 253 3.80 -0.65 -16.65
N TYR A 254 2.71 -0.50 -15.91
CA TYR A 254 2.67 0.32 -14.68
C TYR A 254 2.83 -0.50 -13.42
N GLN A 255 3.01 -1.83 -13.54
CA GLN A 255 2.96 -2.78 -12.44
C GLN A 255 4.33 -3.33 -12.07
N VAL A 256 4.45 -3.73 -10.81
CA VAL A 256 5.47 -4.64 -10.31
C VAL A 256 4.79 -5.75 -9.52
N ARG A 257 5.17 -7.00 -9.79
CA ARG A 257 4.72 -8.18 -9.06
C ARG A 257 5.85 -8.68 -8.17
N PHE A 258 5.53 -8.91 -6.90
CA PHE A 258 6.50 -9.37 -5.90
C PHE A 258 6.08 -10.70 -5.29
N SER A 259 6.97 -11.68 -5.38
CA SER A 259 6.82 -12.99 -4.75
C SER A 259 7.45 -12.97 -3.36
N TRP A 260 6.66 -13.34 -2.38
CA TRP A 260 7.02 -13.29 -0.98
C TRP A 260 7.91 -14.46 -0.56
N THR A 261 8.82 -14.18 0.37
CA THR A 261 9.52 -15.17 1.19
C THR A 261 9.37 -14.77 2.66
N PRO A 262 9.46 -15.70 3.62
CA PRO A 262 9.46 -15.34 5.03
C PRO A 262 10.47 -14.22 5.33
N ASN A 263 10.11 -13.29 6.20
CA ASN A 263 10.88 -12.09 6.52
C ASN A 263 11.12 -11.11 5.36
N SER A 264 10.43 -11.25 4.22
CA SER A 264 10.39 -10.16 3.24
C SER A 264 9.50 -9.03 3.76
N VAL A 265 9.90 -7.79 3.46
CA VAL A 265 9.13 -6.59 3.79
C VAL A 265 8.88 -5.78 2.52
N ALA A 266 7.65 -5.29 2.36
CA ALA A 266 7.30 -4.26 1.38
C ALA A 266 6.90 -2.97 2.08
N ILE A 267 7.39 -1.84 1.56
CA ILE A 267 7.05 -0.50 2.02
C ILE A 267 6.52 0.25 0.81
N TRP A 268 5.28 0.75 0.83
CA TRP A 268 4.74 1.47 -0.32
C TRP A 268 4.12 2.81 0.05
N ASP A 269 4.18 3.73 -0.90
CA ASP A 269 3.49 5.01 -0.86
C ASP A 269 2.08 4.83 -1.42
N ASN A 270 1.10 4.78 -0.53
CA ASN A 270 -0.29 4.53 -0.87
C ASN A 270 -0.98 5.77 -1.51
N ARG A 271 -0.30 6.93 -1.48
CA ARG A 271 -0.82 8.19 -2.03
C ARG A 271 -0.78 8.23 -3.55
N CYS A 272 0.09 7.40 -4.16
CA CYS A 272 0.29 7.33 -5.59
C CYS A 272 0.30 5.89 -6.15
N THR A 273 -0.04 4.89 -5.34
CA THR A 273 -0.11 3.49 -5.78
C THR A 273 -1.45 2.85 -5.47
N GLN A 274 -1.75 1.79 -6.19
CA GLN A 274 -2.72 0.77 -5.82
C GLN A 274 -2.03 -0.58 -5.72
N HIS A 275 -2.66 -1.52 -5.03
CA HIS A 275 -2.14 -2.88 -4.95
C HIS A 275 -3.25 -3.93 -5.03
N TYR A 276 -2.82 -5.17 -5.29
CA TYR A 276 -3.68 -6.32 -5.48
C TYR A 276 -3.01 -7.54 -4.85
N ALA A 277 -3.66 -8.18 -3.88
CA ALA A 277 -3.20 -9.44 -3.30
C ALA A 277 -3.68 -10.60 -4.17
N VAL A 278 -2.75 -11.31 -4.80
CA VAL A 278 -3.07 -12.48 -5.63
C VAL A 278 -3.48 -13.64 -4.74
N GLN A 279 -4.66 -14.24 -5.02
CA GLN A 279 -5.26 -15.27 -4.19
C GLN A 279 -5.26 -16.63 -4.90
N ASP A 280 -4.11 -17.06 -5.38
CA ASP A 280 -3.91 -18.30 -6.14
C ASP A 280 -3.25 -19.43 -5.31
N TYR A 281 -3.21 -19.26 -3.99
CA TYR A 281 -2.46 -20.15 -3.07
C TYR A 281 -3.34 -21.03 -2.18
N TRP A 282 -4.67 -20.93 -2.30
CA TRP A 282 -5.58 -21.77 -1.51
C TRP A 282 -5.32 -23.28 -1.71
N PRO A 283 -5.30 -24.13 -0.68
CA PRO A 283 -5.60 -23.85 0.74
C PRO A 283 -4.36 -23.55 1.61
N ALA A 284 -3.20 -23.24 1.02
CA ALA A 284 -1.98 -22.97 1.77
C ALA A 284 -2.12 -21.75 2.70
N PRO A 285 -1.49 -21.77 3.91
CA PRO A 285 -1.56 -20.64 4.81
C PRO A 285 -0.71 -19.45 4.32
N ARG A 286 -1.16 -18.24 4.67
CA ARG A 286 -0.41 -16.99 4.46
C ARG A 286 -0.61 -16.07 5.65
N LYS A 287 0.49 -15.66 6.29
CA LYS A 287 0.48 -14.79 7.46
C LYS A 287 1.35 -13.58 7.24
N MET A 288 0.76 -12.41 7.34
CA MET A 288 1.42 -11.13 7.17
C MET A 288 1.21 -10.25 8.41
N GLU A 289 2.13 -9.34 8.66
CA GLU A 289 2.00 -8.28 9.66
C GLU A 289 2.10 -6.92 8.97
N ARG A 290 1.08 -6.08 9.11
CA ARG A 290 0.97 -4.77 8.47
C ARG A 290 0.92 -3.66 9.50
N ALA A 291 1.83 -2.69 9.38
CA ALA A 291 1.76 -1.41 10.06
C ALA A 291 1.30 -0.35 9.06
N GLY A 292 0.04 0.10 9.16
CA GLY A 292 -0.52 1.16 8.34
C GLY A 292 -0.19 2.53 8.94
N ILE A 293 0.15 3.48 8.09
CA ILE A 293 0.54 4.83 8.48
C ILE A 293 -0.58 5.79 8.09
N ARG A 294 -1.05 6.60 9.02
CA ARG A 294 -2.08 7.60 8.79
C ARG A 294 -1.60 8.64 7.78
N GLY A 295 -2.47 9.00 6.83
CA GLY A 295 -2.15 9.98 5.80
C GLY A 295 -2.95 11.26 5.90
N ASP A 296 -2.89 12.02 4.82
CA ASP A 296 -3.51 13.32 4.61
C ASP A 296 -4.82 13.20 3.84
N LYS A 297 -5.60 14.28 3.86
CA LYS A 297 -6.78 14.41 3.01
C LYS A 297 -6.36 14.65 1.56
N PRO A 298 -6.82 13.83 0.59
CA PRO A 298 -6.50 13.99 -0.82
C PRO A 298 -6.97 15.34 -1.40
N PHE A 299 -6.10 15.98 -2.19
CA PHE A 299 -6.39 17.26 -2.86
C PHE A 299 -5.86 17.30 -4.29
#